data_33632962b7d28e09a98642b5704cea3b
#
_entry.id   33632962b7d28e09a98642b5704cea3b
#
_cell.length_a   1.000
_cell.length_b   1.000
_cell.length_c   1.000
_cell.angle_alpha   90.00
_cell.angle_beta   90.00
_cell.angle_gamma   90.00
#
_symmetry.space_group_name_H-M   'P 1'
#
loop_
_entity.id
_entity.type
_entity.pdbx_description
1 polymer ?
#
loop_
_entity_poly.entity_id
_entity_poly.type
_entity_poly.pdbx_seq_one_letter_code
_entity_poly.pdbx_strand_id
1 'polypeptide(L)'
;PLNKFIYKLRWLIVIILVLFGLFKLNASFSIMRSFQYNNNISDIYEKYYVNPKKAQINFPSNKRNLIYIMVESLEATDFSYNQGGFKYKSIIPELEEIANRNTNFSHGYKLGGFYDVLGTGFTAGAIIGHTSGIPLIGGIGNNNYNKYESILKNAYSIGEILADSGYKNYFMMGSDKNFGGRGKYLSLHGNYEIFDFNTAKDLNYIPKDYEIKWWGFEDKKLYQFAKEKLIKISKKDEPFNFTMLTVDTHPIDGYLDETCMVDNSLTQYENVFACGSKMLNEFIAWIEKQKFYDNTTIVIVGDHLNMIKKGIYEDMPQNYNRKIYNAFINLSVNTKCTNNREFNTFDIYPTTLAALGVKIEGERLALGTNLFSCQDTLTEELGLAYLNTELLKKSNYYNNCLFFGKC
;
A
#
# COMPACT_ATOMS: atom_id res chain seq x y z
N PRO A 1 -45.66 33.72 -30.75
CA PRO A 1 -45.08 32.38 -30.61
C PRO A 1 -43.57 32.39 -30.34
N LEU A 2 -42.79 33.23 -31.01
CA LEU A 2 -41.34 33.29 -30.91
C LEU A 2 -40.85 33.66 -29.50
N ASN A 3 -41.48 34.64 -28.85
CA ASN A 3 -41.11 35.07 -27.48
C ASN A 3 -41.34 34.00 -26.41
N LYS A 4 -42.38 33.14 -26.55
CA LYS A 4 -42.59 32.00 -25.66
C LYS A 4 -41.57 30.89 -25.85
N PHE A 5 -41.09 30.69 -27.06
CA PHE A 5 -40.04 29.73 -27.41
C PHE A 5 -38.68 30.17 -26.82
N ILE A 6 -38.32 31.44 -27.02
CA ILE A 6 -37.08 32.04 -26.48
C ILE A 6 -37.10 31.99 -24.96
N TYR A 7 -38.24 32.24 -24.31
CA TYR A 7 -38.38 32.17 -22.86
C TYR A 7 -38.15 30.74 -22.31
N LYS A 8 -38.73 29.72 -22.98
CA LYS A 8 -38.50 28.32 -22.63
C LYS A 8 -37.05 27.89 -22.83
N LEU A 9 -36.41 28.35 -23.91
CA LEU A 9 -35.01 28.04 -24.19
C LEU A 9 -34.06 28.63 -23.13
N ARG A 10 -34.34 29.86 -22.65
CA ARG A 10 -33.58 30.48 -21.55
C ARG A 10 -33.63 29.64 -20.28
N TRP A 11 -34.82 29.16 -19.87
CA TRP A 11 -34.95 28.32 -18.70
C TRP A 11 -34.28 26.96 -18.87
N LEU A 12 -34.32 26.38 -20.06
CA LEU A 12 -33.58 25.14 -20.35
C LEU A 12 -32.05 25.33 -20.17
N ILE A 13 -31.51 26.42 -20.67
CA ILE A 13 -30.10 26.75 -20.51
C ILE A 13 -29.75 26.95 -19.03
N VAL A 14 -30.57 27.64 -18.27
CA VAL A 14 -30.35 27.82 -16.81
C VAL A 14 -30.36 26.49 -16.10
N ILE A 15 -31.32 25.60 -16.41
CA ILE A 15 -31.37 24.26 -15.80
C ILE A 15 -30.10 23.45 -16.13
N ILE A 16 -29.66 23.47 -17.37
CA ILE A 16 -28.43 22.78 -17.79
C ILE A 16 -27.20 23.32 -17.04
N LEU A 17 -27.07 24.64 -16.89
CA LEU A 17 -25.97 25.26 -16.16
C LEU A 17 -26.01 24.92 -14.67
N VAL A 18 -27.20 24.88 -14.07
CA VAL A 18 -27.35 24.47 -12.64
C VAL A 18 -26.98 23.01 -12.47
N LEU A 19 -27.47 22.11 -13.35
CA LEU A 19 -27.10 20.67 -13.27
C LEU A 19 -25.60 20.46 -13.48
N PHE A 20 -25.00 21.17 -14.43
CA PHE A 20 -23.55 21.14 -14.63
C PHE A 20 -22.79 21.67 -13.43
N GLY A 21 -23.24 22.76 -12.82
CA GLY A 21 -22.69 23.31 -11.59
C GLY A 21 -22.76 22.30 -10.42
N LEU A 22 -23.93 21.68 -10.21
CA LEU A 22 -24.10 20.63 -9.20
C LEU A 22 -23.20 19.42 -9.46
N PHE A 23 -23.10 18.99 -10.72
CA PHE A 23 -22.18 17.92 -11.11
C PHE A 23 -20.72 18.26 -10.78
N LYS A 24 -20.27 19.47 -11.15
CA LYS A 24 -18.93 19.97 -10.84
C LYS A 24 -18.68 20.09 -9.34
N LEU A 25 -19.64 20.60 -8.58
CA LEU A 25 -19.59 20.66 -7.12
C LEU A 25 -19.46 19.27 -6.51
N ASN A 26 -20.28 18.31 -6.95
CA ASN A 26 -20.17 16.94 -6.47
C ASN A 26 -18.83 16.30 -6.84
N ALA A 27 -18.32 16.51 -8.07
CA ALA A 27 -17.02 16.01 -8.51
C ALA A 27 -15.86 16.60 -7.69
N SER A 28 -15.94 17.91 -7.35
CA SER A 28 -14.88 18.61 -6.62
C SER A 28 -14.89 18.34 -5.12
N PHE A 29 -16.07 18.20 -4.51
CA PHE A 29 -16.25 18.11 -3.06
C PHE A 29 -16.78 16.75 -2.58
N SER A 30 -17.03 15.81 -3.48
CA SER A 30 -17.59 14.48 -3.15
C SER A 30 -18.83 14.55 -2.24
N ILE A 31 -19.73 15.52 -2.54
CA ILE A 31 -20.90 15.83 -1.70
C ILE A 31 -21.81 14.62 -1.51
N MET A 32 -22.08 13.88 -2.59
CA MET A 32 -22.90 12.67 -2.54
C MET A 32 -22.26 11.60 -1.64
N ARG A 33 -20.95 11.41 -1.74
CA ARG A 33 -20.20 10.47 -0.89
C ARG A 33 -20.26 10.89 0.57
N SER A 34 -20.13 12.19 0.85
CA SER A 34 -20.28 12.72 2.21
C SER A 34 -21.67 12.52 2.78
N PHE A 35 -22.72 12.73 1.94
CA PHE A 35 -24.10 12.48 2.32
C PHE A 35 -24.35 11.00 2.64
N GLN A 36 -23.85 10.09 1.79
CA GLN A 36 -23.95 8.65 2.02
C GLN A 36 -23.22 8.24 3.30
N TYR A 37 -22.00 8.76 3.51
CA TYR A 37 -21.23 8.53 4.73
C TYR A 37 -21.97 8.95 5.99
N ASN A 38 -22.56 10.15 6.01
CA ASN A 38 -23.19 10.67 7.22
C ASN A 38 -24.58 10.06 7.54
N ASN A 39 -25.30 9.58 6.54
CA ASN A 39 -26.66 9.05 6.70
C ASN A 39 -26.72 7.54 6.91
N ASN A 40 -25.63 6.81 6.68
CA ASN A 40 -25.58 5.37 6.86
C ASN A 40 -24.54 5.02 7.93
N ILE A 41 -24.96 4.26 8.91
CA ILE A 41 -24.09 3.77 9.99
C ILE A 41 -23.71 2.33 9.69
N SER A 42 -22.42 2.02 9.84
CA SER A 42 -21.89 0.66 9.75
C SER A 42 -21.48 0.16 11.14
N ASP A 43 -21.73 -1.09 11.40
CA ASP A 43 -21.29 -1.82 12.58
C ASP A 43 -20.15 -2.84 12.25
N ILE A 44 -19.49 -2.64 11.11
CA ILE A 44 -18.43 -3.56 10.63
C ILE A 44 -17.28 -3.70 11.63
N TYR A 45 -16.93 -2.61 12.32
CA TYR A 45 -15.87 -2.65 13.31
C TYR A 45 -16.32 -3.35 14.59
N GLU A 46 -17.54 -3.13 15.04
CA GLU A 46 -18.11 -3.79 16.19
C GLU A 46 -18.23 -5.30 16.01
N LYS A 47 -18.45 -5.76 14.76
CA LYS A 47 -18.61 -7.17 14.41
C LYS A 47 -17.30 -7.89 14.11
N TYR A 48 -16.38 -7.23 13.40
CA TYR A 48 -15.24 -7.92 12.77
C TYR A 48 -13.88 -7.40 13.18
N TYR A 49 -13.78 -6.24 13.84
CA TYR A 49 -12.50 -5.69 14.26
C TYR A 49 -11.93 -6.43 15.46
N VAL A 50 -10.85 -7.14 15.24
CA VAL A 50 -10.06 -7.77 16.31
C VAL A 50 -9.04 -6.74 16.82
N ASN A 51 -9.23 -6.26 18.06
CA ASN A 51 -8.32 -5.25 18.63
C ASN A 51 -6.91 -5.81 18.85
N PRO A 52 -5.90 -5.36 18.09
CA PRO A 52 -4.56 -5.94 18.16
C PRO A 52 -3.86 -5.72 19.51
N LYS A 53 -4.26 -4.69 20.29
CA LYS A 53 -3.74 -4.46 21.66
C LYS A 53 -4.23 -5.49 22.66
N LYS A 54 -5.32 -6.21 22.34
CA LYS A 54 -5.91 -7.25 23.19
C LYS A 54 -5.67 -8.67 22.68
N ALA A 55 -5.20 -8.80 21.45
CA ALA A 55 -4.90 -10.07 20.84
C ALA A 55 -3.66 -10.71 21.47
N GLN A 56 -3.67 -12.03 21.63
CA GLN A 56 -2.47 -12.77 22.00
C GLN A 56 -1.55 -12.92 20.78
N ILE A 57 -0.39 -12.24 20.84
CA ILE A 57 0.62 -12.21 19.80
C ILE A 57 1.92 -12.75 20.38
N ASN A 58 2.32 -13.94 19.93
CA ASN A 58 3.47 -14.67 20.48
C ASN A 58 4.61 -14.74 19.48
N PHE A 59 5.72 -14.10 19.83
CA PHE A 59 6.93 -14.13 19.02
C PHE A 59 7.75 -15.42 19.26
N PRO A 60 8.44 -15.93 18.21
CA PRO A 60 9.41 -17.00 18.41
C PRO A 60 10.59 -16.51 19.24
N SER A 61 11.28 -17.43 19.93
CA SER A 61 12.48 -17.12 20.71
C SER A 61 13.61 -16.53 19.84
N ASN A 62 13.77 -17.05 18.63
CA ASN A 62 14.66 -16.48 17.62
C ASN A 62 13.86 -15.56 16.70
N LYS A 63 13.98 -14.26 16.92
CA LYS A 63 13.28 -13.23 16.17
C LYS A 63 13.99 -12.95 14.85
N ARG A 64 13.26 -13.00 13.75
CA ARG A 64 13.76 -12.70 12.40
C ARG A 64 13.66 -11.22 12.11
N ASN A 65 14.63 -10.67 11.39
CA ASN A 65 14.52 -9.33 10.84
C ASN A 65 13.41 -9.27 9.77
N LEU A 66 12.82 -8.11 9.63
CA LEU A 66 11.87 -7.78 8.55
C LEU A 66 12.50 -6.76 7.60
N ILE A 67 12.51 -7.07 6.30
CA ILE A 67 12.66 -6.10 5.23
C ILE A 67 11.32 -6.01 4.51
N TYR A 68 10.66 -4.87 4.59
CA TYR A 68 9.34 -4.64 4.02
C TYR A 68 9.43 -3.61 2.90
N ILE A 69 9.17 -4.01 1.66
CA ILE A 69 9.34 -3.18 0.48
C ILE A 69 7.96 -2.90 -0.10
N MET A 70 7.52 -1.65 0.02
CA MET A 70 6.35 -1.12 -0.67
C MET A 70 6.79 -0.52 -1.99
N VAL A 71 6.26 -1.03 -3.09
CA VAL A 71 6.57 -0.54 -4.43
C VAL A 71 5.38 0.27 -4.94
N GLU A 72 5.63 1.52 -5.23
CA GLU A 72 4.62 2.46 -5.71
C GLU A 72 3.87 1.91 -6.93
N SER A 73 2.54 1.83 -6.84
CA SER A 73 1.61 1.44 -7.92
C SER A 73 1.89 0.07 -8.59
N LEU A 74 2.59 -0.86 -7.92
CA LEU A 74 2.97 -2.15 -8.49
C LEU A 74 1.81 -3.15 -8.46
N GLU A 75 1.51 -3.75 -9.61
CA GLU A 75 0.40 -4.68 -9.77
C GLU A 75 0.83 -6.07 -10.24
N ALA A 76 0.15 -7.10 -9.74
CA ALA A 76 0.18 -8.45 -10.33
C ALA A 76 -0.48 -8.48 -11.72
N THR A 77 -1.27 -7.46 -12.05
CA THR A 77 -1.82 -7.21 -13.38
C THR A 77 -0.73 -7.10 -14.46
N ASP A 78 0.47 -6.67 -14.08
CA ASP A 78 1.61 -6.46 -14.97
C ASP A 78 2.38 -7.75 -15.31
N PHE A 79 2.04 -8.87 -14.67
CA PHE A 79 2.53 -10.19 -15.06
C PHE A 79 2.08 -10.57 -16.46
N SER A 80 2.78 -11.55 -17.03
CA SER A 80 2.37 -12.17 -18.28
C SER A 80 1.03 -12.91 -18.11
N TYR A 81 0.24 -12.96 -19.19
CA TYR A 81 -1.02 -13.72 -19.23
C TYR A 81 -0.82 -15.19 -18.86
N ASN A 82 0.29 -15.77 -19.27
CA ASN A 82 0.62 -17.16 -18.95
C ASN A 82 0.86 -17.38 -17.45
N GLN A 83 1.23 -16.35 -16.71
CA GLN A 83 1.47 -16.41 -15.27
C GLN A 83 0.29 -15.87 -14.44
N GLY A 84 -0.74 -15.33 -15.06
CA GLY A 84 -1.96 -14.86 -14.36
C GLY A 84 -2.21 -13.37 -14.42
N GLY A 85 -1.34 -12.59 -15.07
CA GLY A 85 -1.52 -11.17 -15.31
C GLY A 85 -2.33 -10.85 -16.56
N PHE A 86 -2.32 -9.60 -16.97
CA PHE A 86 -3.03 -9.09 -18.14
C PHE A 86 -2.13 -8.94 -19.38
N LYS A 87 -0.84 -8.75 -19.19
CA LYS A 87 0.08 -8.44 -20.29
C LYS A 87 0.40 -9.68 -21.14
N TYR A 88 0.53 -9.52 -22.46
CA TYR A 88 0.97 -10.61 -23.33
C TYR A 88 2.36 -11.13 -22.91
N LYS A 89 3.29 -10.20 -22.63
CA LYS A 89 4.56 -10.45 -21.96
C LYS A 89 4.59 -9.60 -20.69
N SER A 90 5.17 -10.12 -19.61
CA SER A 90 5.37 -9.37 -18.39
C SER A 90 6.16 -8.09 -18.66
N ILE A 91 5.71 -6.97 -18.16
CA ILE A 91 6.51 -5.72 -18.11
C ILE A 91 7.42 -5.65 -16.89
N ILE A 92 7.23 -6.59 -15.94
CA ILE A 92 8.01 -6.73 -14.71
C ILE A 92 8.58 -8.16 -14.57
N PRO A 93 9.33 -8.67 -15.57
CA PRO A 93 9.69 -10.09 -15.65
C PRO A 93 10.51 -10.57 -14.46
N GLU A 94 11.37 -9.74 -13.88
CA GLU A 94 12.17 -10.13 -12.70
C GLU A 94 11.30 -10.26 -11.46
N LEU A 95 10.31 -9.39 -11.27
CA LEU A 95 9.36 -9.48 -10.15
C LEU A 95 8.36 -10.62 -10.34
N GLU A 96 7.97 -10.93 -11.59
CA GLU A 96 7.20 -12.12 -11.91
C GLU A 96 7.98 -13.39 -11.49
N GLU A 97 9.28 -13.46 -11.80
CA GLU A 97 10.13 -14.58 -11.39
C GLU A 97 10.30 -14.64 -9.87
N ILE A 98 10.46 -13.51 -9.18
CA ILE A 98 10.50 -13.47 -7.72
C ILE A 98 9.21 -14.03 -7.13
N ALA A 99 8.04 -13.63 -7.64
CA ALA A 99 6.76 -14.17 -7.18
C ALA A 99 6.64 -15.67 -7.45
N ASN A 100 7.14 -16.16 -8.60
CA ASN A 100 7.05 -17.55 -9.01
C ASN A 100 7.93 -18.49 -8.16
N ARG A 101 9.12 -18.04 -7.76
CA ARG A 101 10.06 -18.86 -6.95
C ARG A 101 9.87 -18.73 -5.43
N ASN A 102 8.97 -17.85 -4.97
CA ASN A 102 8.71 -17.59 -3.56
C ASN A 102 7.22 -17.75 -3.23
N THR A 103 6.80 -17.41 -2.03
CA THR A 103 5.38 -17.45 -1.68
C THR A 103 4.68 -16.22 -2.26
N ASN A 104 3.74 -16.46 -3.17
CA ASN A 104 2.81 -15.47 -3.70
C ASN A 104 1.39 -15.93 -3.34
N PHE A 105 0.64 -15.10 -2.65
CA PHE A 105 -0.80 -15.35 -2.45
C PHE A 105 -1.57 -14.86 -3.66
N SER A 106 -2.44 -15.72 -4.17
CA SER A 106 -3.14 -15.50 -5.43
C SER A 106 -4.64 -15.75 -5.32
N HIS A 107 -5.40 -14.90 -6.01
CA HIS A 107 -6.85 -15.07 -6.22
C HIS A 107 -7.20 -16.20 -7.19
N GLY A 108 -6.23 -16.78 -7.88
CA GLY A 108 -6.40 -17.84 -8.88
C GLY A 108 -5.42 -18.99 -8.68
N TYR A 109 -5.31 -19.84 -9.69
CA TYR A 109 -4.40 -21.00 -9.70
C TYR A 109 -2.96 -20.66 -10.12
N LYS A 110 -2.76 -19.49 -10.74
CA LYS A 110 -1.45 -18.97 -11.17
C LYS A 110 -1.03 -17.87 -10.19
N LEU A 111 0.05 -17.15 -10.50
CA LEU A 111 0.42 -15.95 -9.77
C LEU A 111 -0.74 -14.95 -9.73
N GLY A 112 -0.77 -14.14 -8.71
CA GLY A 112 -1.81 -13.13 -8.55
C GLY A 112 -1.50 -12.14 -7.44
N GLY A 113 -2.55 -11.54 -6.91
CA GLY A 113 -2.41 -10.52 -5.89
C GLY A 113 -3.72 -10.26 -5.17
N PHE A 114 -3.79 -9.12 -4.51
CA PHE A 114 -4.88 -8.73 -3.62
C PHE A 114 -5.61 -7.46 -4.11
N TYR A 115 -6.77 -7.24 -3.52
CA TYR A 115 -7.58 -6.05 -3.80
C TYR A 115 -7.12 -4.86 -2.94
N ASP A 116 -7.17 -3.66 -3.50
CA ASP A 116 -7.32 -2.49 -2.66
C ASP A 116 -8.77 -2.41 -2.14
N VAL A 117 -8.93 -1.76 -1.01
CA VAL A 117 -10.25 -1.49 -0.43
C VAL A 117 -10.39 0.00 -0.17
N LEU A 118 -11.61 0.43 0.11
CA LEU A 118 -11.87 1.84 0.41
C LEU A 118 -10.90 2.37 1.48
N GLY A 119 -10.22 3.47 1.17
CA GLY A 119 -9.27 4.11 2.07
C GLY A 119 -7.84 3.57 1.98
N THR A 120 -7.53 2.64 1.05
CA THR A 120 -6.15 2.14 0.81
C THR A 120 -5.63 2.44 -0.59
N GLY A 121 -6.44 2.96 -1.51
CA GLY A 121 -6.07 3.20 -2.91
C GLY A 121 -5.20 4.47 -3.14
N PHE A 122 -4.34 4.82 -2.20
CA PHE A 122 -3.34 5.90 -2.27
C PHE A 122 -2.27 5.67 -1.20
N THR A 123 -1.05 6.12 -1.42
CA THR A 123 0.14 5.77 -0.64
C THR A 123 -0.04 5.88 0.88
N ALA A 124 -0.57 6.99 1.41
CA ALA A 124 -0.74 7.13 2.86
C ALA A 124 -1.79 6.16 3.42
N GLY A 125 -2.88 5.92 2.69
CA GLY A 125 -3.90 4.93 3.05
C GLY A 125 -3.39 3.50 2.95
N ALA A 126 -2.58 3.21 1.94
CA ALA A 126 -1.93 1.93 1.75
C ALA A 126 -0.96 1.61 2.89
N ILE A 127 -0.07 2.55 3.28
CA ILE A 127 0.82 2.38 4.44
C ILE A 127 0.02 1.98 5.68
N ILE A 128 -1.10 2.67 5.95
CA ILE A 128 -1.95 2.38 7.10
C ILE A 128 -2.65 1.01 6.96
N GLY A 129 -3.20 0.71 5.78
CA GLY A 129 -3.82 -0.58 5.50
C GLY A 129 -2.86 -1.75 5.72
N HIS A 130 -1.67 -1.66 5.16
CA HIS A 130 -0.62 -2.67 5.27
C HIS A 130 -0.03 -2.81 6.67
N THR A 131 -0.05 -1.74 7.46
CA THR A 131 0.62 -1.75 8.77
C THR A 131 -0.31 -1.80 9.96
N SER A 132 -1.60 -1.49 9.78
CA SER A 132 -2.60 -1.49 10.87
C SER A 132 -3.89 -2.25 10.52
N GLY A 133 -4.06 -2.76 9.31
CA GLY A 133 -5.23 -3.53 8.88
C GLY A 133 -6.55 -2.76 8.93
N ILE A 134 -6.52 -1.44 8.74
CA ILE A 134 -7.67 -0.55 8.71
C ILE A 134 -7.52 0.52 7.62
N PRO A 135 -8.63 1.08 7.11
CA PRO A 135 -8.55 2.13 6.10
C PRO A 135 -8.12 3.48 6.68
N LEU A 136 -7.59 4.36 5.84
CA LEU A 136 -7.52 5.78 6.15
C LEU A 136 -8.72 6.50 5.55
N ILE A 137 -9.73 6.72 6.37
CA ILE A 137 -10.94 7.47 6.01
C ILE A 137 -10.90 8.79 6.78
N GLY A 138 -10.63 9.88 6.10
CA GLY A 138 -10.62 11.22 6.66
C GLY A 138 -11.64 12.12 5.96
N GLY A 139 -11.98 13.25 6.60
CA GLY A 139 -13.00 14.18 6.12
C GLY A 139 -12.80 14.65 4.67
N ILE A 140 -13.84 15.22 4.11
CA ILE A 140 -13.99 15.66 2.73
C ILE A 140 -12.82 16.59 2.32
N GLY A 141 -12.19 16.27 1.20
CA GLY A 141 -11.23 17.11 0.49
C GLY A 141 -9.83 17.11 1.08
N ASN A 142 -8.85 16.86 0.23
CA ASN A 142 -7.41 16.88 0.43
C ASN A 142 -6.81 15.80 1.36
N ASN A 143 -5.83 15.08 0.86
CA ASN A 143 -4.95 14.14 1.58
C ASN A 143 -4.06 14.85 2.62
N ASN A 144 -4.45 16.02 3.13
CA ASN A 144 -3.68 16.78 4.10
C ASN A 144 -4.01 16.35 5.53
N TYR A 145 -3.59 15.15 5.89
CA TYR A 145 -3.72 14.62 7.24
C TYR A 145 -2.76 15.28 8.24
N ASN A 146 -1.81 16.09 7.79
CA ASN A 146 -0.91 16.86 8.66
C ASN A 146 -1.64 17.86 9.55
N LYS A 147 -2.85 18.28 9.18
CA LYS A 147 -3.71 19.18 9.99
C LYS A 147 -4.16 18.57 11.31
N TYR A 148 -4.17 17.23 11.43
CA TYR A 148 -4.53 16.56 12.66
C TYR A 148 -3.32 16.47 13.59
N GLU A 149 -3.53 16.60 14.88
CA GLU A 149 -2.50 16.42 15.91
C GLU A 149 -1.95 14.98 15.89
N SER A 150 -2.85 14.02 15.72
CA SER A 150 -2.53 12.60 15.58
C SER A 150 -3.42 11.96 14.51
N ILE A 151 -2.92 10.89 13.88
CA ILE A 151 -3.63 10.11 12.89
C ILE A 151 -3.86 8.72 13.45
N LEU A 152 -5.15 8.30 13.54
CA LEU A 152 -5.54 6.97 14.02
C LEU A 152 -4.97 6.63 15.40
N LYS A 153 -5.17 7.53 16.38
CA LYS A 153 -4.53 7.52 17.70
C LYS A 153 -4.57 6.17 18.45
N ASN A 154 -5.61 5.36 18.23
CA ASN A 154 -5.76 4.05 18.84
C ASN A 154 -5.60 2.87 17.87
N ALA A 155 -5.18 3.10 16.63
CA ALA A 155 -4.66 1.99 15.82
C ALA A 155 -3.44 1.38 16.54
N TYR A 156 -3.16 0.14 16.25
CA TYR A 156 -1.97 -0.54 16.77
C TYR A 156 -1.27 -1.21 15.60
N SER A 157 -0.18 -0.61 15.19
CA SER A 157 0.50 -0.96 13.95
C SER A 157 1.49 -2.13 14.13
N ILE A 158 1.91 -2.69 13.00
CA ILE A 158 3.04 -3.64 12.99
C ILE A 158 4.30 -3.01 13.61
N GLY A 159 4.51 -1.70 13.41
CA GLY A 159 5.63 -0.97 14.01
C GLY A 159 5.60 -0.97 15.52
N GLU A 160 4.42 -0.76 16.13
CA GLU A 160 4.25 -0.84 17.59
C GLU A 160 4.43 -2.27 18.10
N ILE A 161 3.79 -3.26 17.46
CA ILE A 161 3.94 -4.69 17.85
C ILE A 161 5.40 -5.12 17.81
N LEU A 162 6.13 -4.74 16.77
CA LEU A 162 7.54 -5.06 16.63
C LEU A 162 8.39 -4.31 17.65
N ALA A 163 8.14 -3.00 17.88
CA ALA A 163 8.86 -2.22 18.89
C ALA A 163 8.68 -2.78 20.31
N ASP A 164 7.44 -3.12 20.69
CA ASP A 164 7.12 -3.75 21.99
C ASP A 164 7.79 -5.11 22.15
N SER A 165 8.13 -5.76 21.04
CA SER A 165 8.90 -7.00 21.00
C SER A 165 10.41 -6.79 20.89
N GLY A 166 10.91 -5.56 21.00
CA GLY A 166 12.34 -5.24 21.01
C GLY A 166 12.97 -5.01 19.64
N TYR A 167 12.17 -4.86 18.58
CA TYR A 167 12.70 -4.47 17.27
C TYR A 167 12.98 -2.98 17.20
N LYS A 168 13.95 -2.61 16.35
CA LYS A 168 14.16 -1.22 15.95
C LYS A 168 13.53 -1.00 14.58
N ASN A 169 12.65 0.02 14.50
CA ASN A 169 11.93 0.36 13.27
C ASN A 169 12.67 1.43 12.47
N TYR A 170 12.81 1.19 11.16
CA TYR A 170 13.38 2.11 10.18
C TYR A 170 12.43 2.24 8.99
N PHE A 171 12.22 3.47 8.51
CA PHE A 171 11.45 3.72 7.30
C PHE A 171 12.25 4.60 6.34
N MET A 172 12.41 4.17 5.09
CA MET A 172 13.16 4.90 4.08
C MET A 172 12.31 5.18 2.85
N MET A 173 12.33 6.43 2.37
CA MET A 173 11.61 6.86 1.16
C MET A 173 12.38 7.99 0.45
N GLY A 174 12.25 8.08 -0.88
CA GLY A 174 12.84 9.17 -1.66
C GLY A 174 12.10 10.50 -1.54
N SER A 175 10.82 10.47 -1.16
CA SER A 175 9.91 11.62 -1.08
C SER A 175 9.87 12.24 0.32
N ASP A 176 9.23 13.42 0.44
CA ASP A 176 9.05 14.11 1.72
C ASP A 176 8.07 13.35 2.64
N LYS A 177 8.49 13.04 3.86
CA LYS A 177 7.69 12.38 4.88
C LYS A 177 6.43 13.16 5.30
N ASN A 178 6.41 14.47 5.09
CA ASN A 178 5.27 15.30 5.47
C ASN A 178 4.09 15.15 4.50
N PHE A 179 4.34 14.67 3.28
CA PHE A 179 3.26 14.46 2.31
C PHE A 179 2.26 13.42 2.83
N GLY A 180 0.96 13.76 2.79
CA GLY A 180 -0.11 12.88 3.26
C GLY A 180 -0.11 12.53 4.76
N GLY A 181 0.74 13.17 5.58
CA GLY A 181 0.85 12.88 7.01
C GLY A 181 1.62 11.61 7.37
N ARG A 182 2.33 11.00 6.41
CA ARG A 182 3.05 9.73 6.59
C ARG A 182 4.04 9.75 7.75
N GLY A 183 4.87 10.80 7.82
CA GLY A 183 5.85 10.95 8.89
C GLY A 183 5.23 11.03 10.28
N LYS A 184 4.08 11.72 10.41
CA LYS A 184 3.35 11.81 11.66
C LYS A 184 2.79 10.44 12.10
N TYR A 185 2.21 9.70 11.16
CA TYR A 185 1.74 8.34 11.43
C TYR A 185 2.88 7.41 11.85
N LEU A 186 3.97 7.36 11.10
CA LEU A 186 5.12 6.49 11.37
C LEU A 186 5.81 6.82 12.70
N SER A 187 5.88 8.11 13.08
CA SER A 187 6.43 8.53 14.37
C SER A 187 5.53 8.12 15.54
N LEU A 188 4.19 8.20 15.37
CA LEU A 188 3.23 7.82 16.38
C LEU A 188 3.11 6.29 16.53
N HIS A 189 3.13 5.57 15.41
CA HIS A 189 2.83 4.15 15.33
C HIS A 189 4.08 3.29 15.10
N GLY A 190 4.97 3.25 16.11
CA GLY A 190 6.17 2.40 16.10
C GLY A 190 7.48 3.16 16.17
N ASN A 191 7.45 4.48 16.37
CA ASN A 191 8.63 5.33 16.56
C ASN A 191 9.73 5.05 15.53
N TYR A 192 9.35 5.06 14.24
CA TYR A 192 10.28 4.79 13.15
C TYR A 192 11.37 5.86 13.05
N GLU A 193 12.61 5.42 12.88
CA GLU A 193 13.68 6.28 12.38
C GLU A 193 13.45 6.48 10.88
N ILE A 194 13.05 7.70 10.49
CA ILE A 194 12.64 8.02 9.13
C ILE A 194 13.79 8.67 8.36
N PHE A 195 14.15 8.07 7.22
CA PHE A 195 15.05 8.66 6.25
C PHE A 195 14.24 9.03 5.00
N ASP A 196 14.09 10.33 4.77
CA ASP A 196 13.31 10.91 3.68
C ASP A 196 14.16 11.90 2.87
N PHE A 197 13.56 12.56 1.87
CA PHE A 197 14.22 13.55 1.02
C PHE A 197 14.96 14.64 1.82
N ASN A 198 14.30 15.20 2.84
CA ASN A 198 14.88 16.26 3.65
C ASN A 198 16.01 15.72 4.54
N THR A 199 15.83 14.55 5.13
CA THR A 199 16.87 13.88 5.92
C THR A 199 18.11 13.56 5.08
N ALA A 200 17.92 13.15 3.81
CA ALA A 200 19.03 12.90 2.89
C ALA A 200 19.85 14.16 2.62
N LYS A 201 19.19 15.33 2.48
CA LYS A 201 19.87 16.64 2.37
C LYS A 201 20.61 17.02 3.66
N ASP A 202 19.95 16.84 4.80
CA ASP A 202 20.50 17.22 6.10
C ASP A 202 21.73 16.41 6.49
N LEU A 203 21.76 15.14 6.12
CA LEU A 203 22.88 14.23 6.34
C LEU A 203 23.90 14.21 5.20
N ASN A 204 23.74 15.08 4.17
CA ASN A 204 24.61 15.19 2.98
C ASN A 204 24.73 13.90 2.14
N TYR A 205 23.68 13.06 2.11
CA TYR A 205 23.57 11.95 1.16
C TYR A 205 23.27 12.44 -0.25
N ILE A 206 22.58 13.60 -0.37
CA ILE A 206 22.37 14.33 -1.60
C ILE A 206 22.74 15.80 -1.37
N PRO A 207 23.14 16.56 -2.44
CA PRO A 207 23.44 17.98 -2.34
C PRO A 207 22.27 18.80 -1.77
N LYS A 208 22.57 19.92 -1.11
CA LYS A 208 21.53 20.82 -0.57
C LYS A 208 20.64 21.42 -1.68
N ASP A 209 21.22 21.66 -2.83
CA ASP A 209 20.58 22.16 -4.05
C ASP A 209 20.07 21.05 -4.98
N TYR A 210 20.00 19.80 -4.50
CA TYR A 210 19.53 18.66 -5.28
C TYR A 210 18.13 18.94 -5.86
N GLU A 211 18.03 18.86 -7.18
CA GLU A 211 16.76 18.99 -7.89
C GLU A 211 15.93 17.70 -7.76
N ILE A 212 14.67 17.85 -7.35
CA ILE A 212 13.72 16.74 -7.29
C ILE A 212 13.56 16.17 -8.70
N LYS A 213 13.83 14.87 -8.86
CA LYS A 213 13.69 14.18 -10.14
C LYS A 213 12.23 13.90 -10.49
N TRP A 214 11.46 13.46 -9.52
CA TRP A 214 10.04 13.16 -9.67
C TRP A 214 9.29 13.63 -8.40
N TRP A 215 9.10 12.72 -7.45
CA TRP A 215 8.50 13.03 -6.15
C TRP A 215 9.53 13.11 -5.01
N GLY A 216 10.80 13.02 -5.36
CA GLY A 216 11.92 13.05 -4.42
C GLY A 216 13.25 12.78 -5.12
N PHE A 217 14.16 12.04 -4.49
CA PHE A 217 15.28 11.41 -5.17
C PHE A 217 14.86 10.04 -5.72
N GLU A 218 15.48 9.64 -6.81
CA GLU A 218 15.17 8.43 -7.60
C GLU A 218 15.42 7.13 -6.82
N ASP A 219 14.72 6.06 -7.21
CA ASP A 219 14.78 4.75 -6.54
C ASP A 219 16.18 4.11 -6.60
N LYS A 220 16.97 4.40 -7.61
CA LYS A 220 18.37 3.96 -7.67
C LYS A 220 19.17 4.43 -6.46
N LYS A 221 19.04 5.70 -6.06
CA LYS A 221 19.66 6.23 -4.83
C LYS A 221 19.02 5.63 -3.60
N LEU A 222 17.70 5.42 -3.60
CA LEU A 222 17.00 4.78 -2.50
C LEU A 222 17.60 3.40 -2.20
N TYR A 223 17.81 2.56 -3.22
CA TYR A 223 18.44 1.25 -3.06
C TYR A 223 19.90 1.35 -2.61
N GLN A 224 20.67 2.33 -3.10
CA GLN A 224 22.03 2.55 -2.64
C GLN A 224 22.06 2.89 -1.15
N PHE A 225 21.27 3.85 -0.71
CA PHE A 225 21.22 4.27 0.70
C PHE A 225 20.65 3.16 1.60
N ALA A 226 19.70 2.38 1.09
CA ALA A 226 19.17 1.21 1.77
C ALA A 226 20.26 0.15 2.03
N LYS A 227 21.12 -0.14 1.05
CA LYS A 227 22.26 -1.06 1.21
C LYS A 227 23.19 -0.60 2.34
N GLU A 228 23.57 0.67 2.35
CA GLU A 228 24.44 1.26 3.38
C GLU A 228 23.78 1.17 4.78
N LYS A 229 22.48 1.49 4.86
CA LYS A 229 21.71 1.42 6.10
C LYS A 229 21.61 0.00 6.62
N LEU A 230 21.26 -0.96 5.76
CA LEU A 230 21.13 -2.38 6.12
C LEU A 230 22.46 -2.97 6.64
N ILE A 231 23.60 -2.66 6.00
CA ILE A 231 24.93 -3.06 6.50
C ILE A 231 25.17 -2.50 7.90
N LYS A 232 24.76 -1.26 8.17
CA LYS A 232 24.97 -0.61 9.48
C LYS A 232 24.08 -1.21 10.57
N ILE A 233 22.79 -1.40 10.28
CA ILE A 233 21.84 -1.89 11.30
C ILE A 233 21.98 -3.38 11.56
N SER A 234 22.36 -4.18 10.57
CA SER A 234 22.55 -5.63 10.72
C SER A 234 23.75 -6.02 11.60
N LYS A 235 24.61 -5.07 11.97
CA LYS A 235 25.74 -5.28 12.92
C LYS A 235 25.32 -5.12 14.38
N LYS A 236 24.09 -4.69 14.65
CA LYS A 236 23.54 -4.53 15.99
C LYS A 236 22.92 -5.83 16.47
N ASP A 237 22.93 -6.06 17.79
CA ASP A 237 22.38 -7.27 18.42
C ASP A 237 20.84 -7.20 18.61
N GLU A 238 20.16 -6.28 17.95
CA GLU A 238 18.71 -6.12 18.03
C GLU A 238 18.06 -6.47 16.69
N PRO A 239 16.90 -7.16 16.69
CA PRO A 239 16.18 -7.41 15.45
C PRO A 239 15.67 -6.08 14.87
N PHE A 240 15.64 -5.97 13.56
CA PHE A 240 15.18 -4.75 12.89
C PHE A 240 13.97 -5.00 11.98
N ASN A 241 13.17 -3.96 11.87
CA ASN A 241 12.16 -3.78 10.83
C ASN A 241 12.63 -2.64 9.93
N PHE A 242 13.04 -2.97 8.71
CA PHE A 242 13.43 -1.99 7.70
C PHE A 242 12.37 -1.93 6.62
N THR A 243 11.55 -0.88 6.64
CA THR A 243 10.51 -0.63 5.65
C THR A 243 11.00 0.42 4.67
N MET A 244 10.73 0.22 3.37
CA MET A 244 11.03 1.21 2.34
C MET A 244 9.87 1.37 1.36
N LEU A 245 9.77 2.56 0.76
CA LEU A 245 8.78 2.93 -0.24
C LEU A 245 9.48 3.52 -1.45
N THR A 246 9.26 2.93 -2.62
CA THR A 246 9.76 3.44 -3.91
C THR A 246 8.88 4.58 -4.43
N VAL A 247 9.33 5.27 -5.48
CA VAL A 247 8.64 6.46 -5.99
C VAL A 247 8.67 6.62 -7.50
N ASP A 248 9.61 5.99 -8.21
CA ASP A 248 9.81 6.24 -9.64
C ASP A 248 8.60 5.83 -10.49
N THR A 249 7.83 4.83 -10.06
CA THR A 249 6.60 4.36 -10.71
C THR A 249 5.35 5.19 -10.38
N HIS A 250 5.48 6.31 -9.65
CA HIS A 250 4.33 7.17 -9.34
C HIS A 250 3.74 7.81 -10.61
N PRO A 251 2.40 7.79 -10.81
CA PRO A 251 1.76 8.43 -11.95
C PRO A 251 2.00 9.98 -11.95
N ILE A 252 2.05 10.65 -13.11
CA ILE A 252 1.78 10.19 -14.49
C ILE A 252 3.12 9.93 -15.18
N ASP A 253 3.25 8.84 -15.95
CA ASP A 253 4.43 8.47 -16.75
C ASP A 253 5.71 8.09 -15.96
N GLY A 254 5.75 8.27 -14.63
CA GLY A 254 6.88 7.90 -13.80
C GLY A 254 8.21 8.60 -14.11
N TYR A 255 9.28 8.16 -13.45
CA TYR A 255 10.65 8.59 -13.74
C TYR A 255 11.49 7.41 -14.24
N LEU A 256 11.96 7.48 -15.47
CA LEU A 256 12.87 6.49 -16.04
C LEU A 256 14.32 6.88 -15.75
N ASP A 257 15.02 6.08 -14.94
CA ASP A 257 16.44 6.31 -14.65
C ASP A 257 17.29 6.20 -15.93
N GLU A 258 18.23 7.11 -16.09
CA GLU A 258 19.11 7.26 -17.29
C GLU A 258 19.94 5.99 -17.57
N THR A 259 20.12 5.13 -16.59
CA THR A 259 20.89 3.89 -16.73
C THR A 259 20.05 2.70 -17.18
N CYS A 260 18.73 2.86 -17.27
CA CYS A 260 17.87 1.81 -17.78
C CYS A 260 17.83 1.80 -19.31
N MET A 261 17.85 0.61 -19.88
CA MET A 261 17.63 0.44 -21.31
C MET A 261 16.17 0.66 -21.65
N VAL A 262 15.93 1.44 -22.69
CA VAL A 262 14.59 1.69 -23.22
C VAL A 262 14.22 0.58 -24.19
N ASP A 263 13.09 -0.07 -23.97
CA ASP A 263 12.47 -0.96 -24.96
C ASP A 263 11.45 -0.14 -25.77
N ASN A 264 11.74 0.05 -27.06
CA ASN A 264 10.87 0.82 -27.96
C ASN A 264 9.51 0.15 -28.24
N SER A 265 9.32 -1.10 -27.86
CA SER A 265 8.02 -1.78 -27.94
C SER A 265 7.10 -1.48 -26.75
N LEU A 266 7.63 -0.87 -25.71
CA LEU A 266 6.91 -0.46 -24.49
C LEU A 266 6.64 1.06 -24.49
N THR A 267 5.59 1.47 -23.82
CA THR A 267 5.36 2.89 -23.52
C THR A 267 6.42 3.42 -22.56
N GLN A 268 6.52 4.75 -22.45
CA GLN A 268 7.39 5.39 -21.43
C GLN A 268 7.12 4.83 -20.04
N TYR A 269 5.86 4.73 -19.65
CA TYR A 269 5.49 4.31 -18.30
C TYR A 269 5.75 2.81 -18.07
N GLU A 270 5.52 1.95 -19.08
CA GLU A 270 5.90 0.53 -19.01
C GLU A 270 7.42 0.34 -18.89
N ASN A 271 8.22 1.19 -19.56
CA ASN A 271 9.68 1.18 -19.38
C ASN A 271 10.10 1.55 -17.95
N VAL A 272 9.36 2.44 -17.26
CA VAL A 272 9.63 2.76 -15.85
C VAL A 272 9.39 1.53 -14.97
N PHE A 273 8.28 0.80 -15.16
CA PHE A 273 8.02 -0.45 -14.42
C PHE A 273 9.06 -1.52 -14.72
N ALA A 274 9.45 -1.70 -15.97
CA ALA A 274 10.51 -2.64 -16.35
C ALA A 274 11.86 -2.29 -15.70
N CYS A 275 12.21 -1.01 -15.67
CA CYS A 275 13.39 -0.50 -15.00
C CYS A 275 13.33 -0.77 -13.48
N GLY A 276 12.21 -0.42 -12.82
CA GLY A 276 11.98 -0.68 -11.40
C GLY A 276 12.06 -2.15 -11.03
N SER A 277 11.48 -3.04 -11.88
CA SER A 277 11.56 -4.49 -11.72
C SER A 277 13.02 -4.97 -11.67
N LYS A 278 13.83 -4.54 -12.63
CA LYS A 278 15.25 -4.89 -12.68
C LYS A 278 16.02 -4.37 -11.46
N MET A 279 15.84 -3.08 -11.11
CA MET A 279 16.55 -2.48 -9.96
C MET A 279 16.18 -3.16 -8.64
N LEU A 280 14.90 -3.48 -8.43
CA LEU A 280 14.48 -4.19 -7.23
C LEU A 280 15.04 -5.62 -7.19
N ASN A 281 15.03 -6.35 -8.31
CA ASN A 281 15.65 -7.68 -8.38
C ASN A 281 17.15 -7.63 -8.06
N GLU A 282 17.88 -6.64 -8.57
CA GLU A 282 19.29 -6.44 -8.23
C GLU A 282 19.50 -6.14 -6.73
N PHE A 283 18.57 -5.42 -6.11
CA PHE A 283 18.57 -5.14 -4.67
C PHE A 283 18.29 -6.42 -3.86
N ILE A 284 17.30 -7.23 -4.24
CA ILE A 284 17.02 -8.53 -3.60
C ILE A 284 18.21 -9.48 -3.75
N ALA A 285 18.78 -9.62 -4.95
CA ALA A 285 19.98 -10.44 -5.18
C ALA A 285 21.19 -9.99 -4.37
N TRP A 286 21.29 -8.68 -4.06
CA TRP A 286 22.31 -8.19 -3.15
C TRP A 286 22.01 -8.57 -1.70
N ILE A 287 20.76 -8.47 -1.23
CA ILE A 287 20.35 -8.88 0.13
C ILE A 287 20.64 -10.37 0.33
N GLU A 288 20.30 -11.22 -0.62
CA GLU A 288 20.49 -12.67 -0.57
C GLU A 288 21.97 -13.09 -0.33
N LYS A 289 22.91 -12.23 -0.68
CA LYS A 289 24.36 -12.43 -0.45
C LYS A 289 24.87 -11.95 0.91
N GLN A 290 24.02 -11.30 1.71
CA GLN A 290 24.43 -10.74 3.01
C GLN A 290 24.28 -11.78 4.12
N LYS A 291 25.16 -11.71 5.12
CA LYS A 291 25.13 -12.61 6.30
C LYS A 291 23.82 -12.51 7.10
N PHE A 292 23.17 -11.36 7.09
CA PHE A 292 21.92 -11.16 7.81
C PHE A 292 20.72 -11.81 7.09
N TYR A 293 20.86 -12.22 5.84
CA TYR A 293 19.77 -12.82 5.06
C TYR A 293 19.22 -14.08 5.70
N ASP A 294 20.06 -14.95 6.27
CA ASP A 294 19.63 -16.22 6.87
C ASP A 294 18.54 -16.02 7.95
N ASN A 295 18.60 -14.89 8.67
CA ASN A 295 17.65 -14.53 9.71
C ASN A 295 16.76 -13.32 9.31
N THR A 296 16.43 -13.19 8.02
CA THR A 296 15.63 -12.06 7.51
C THR A 296 14.50 -12.57 6.65
N THR A 297 13.30 -12.11 6.92
CA THR A 297 12.13 -12.28 6.05
C THR A 297 11.96 -11.02 5.21
N ILE A 298 11.73 -11.19 3.91
CA ILE A 298 11.48 -10.07 2.99
C ILE A 298 10.02 -10.16 2.52
N VAL A 299 9.33 -9.03 2.59
CA VAL A 299 7.96 -8.87 2.07
C VAL A 299 8.00 -7.78 1.00
N ILE A 300 7.56 -8.09 -0.21
CA ILE A 300 7.43 -7.14 -1.31
C ILE A 300 5.94 -7.04 -1.64
N VAL A 301 5.41 -5.82 -1.64
CA VAL A 301 4.02 -5.54 -2.02
C VAL A 301 3.96 -4.30 -2.89
N GLY A 302 3.00 -4.26 -3.82
CA GLY A 302 2.54 -2.98 -4.33
C GLY A 302 1.83 -2.23 -3.22
N ASP A 303 1.96 -0.92 -3.16
CA ASP A 303 1.25 -0.15 -2.13
C ASP A 303 -0.25 -0.05 -2.45
N HIS A 304 -0.62 0.33 -3.67
CA HIS A 304 -1.99 0.39 -4.16
C HIS A 304 -2.05 0.18 -5.68
N LEU A 305 -3.27 0.12 -6.23
CA LEU A 305 -3.46 0.07 -7.68
C LEU A 305 -3.05 1.41 -8.32
N ASN A 306 -2.47 1.34 -9.49
CA ASN A 306 -2.14 2.53 -10.28
C ASN A 306 -3.41 3.39 -10.50
N MET A 307 -3.32 4.68 -10.15
CA MET A 307 -4.45 5.60 -10.21
C MET A 307 -4.87 5.96 -11.63
N ILE A 308 -4.02 5.70 -12.62
CA ILE A 308 -4.29 5.98 -14.04
C ILE A 308 -4.18 4.72 -14.88
N LYS A 309 -4.91 4.72 -16.02
CA LYS A 309 -4.82 3.65 -17.02
C LYS A 309 -4.02 4.05 -18.25
N LYS A 310 -3.86 5.34 -18.47
CA LYS A 310 -3.16 5.90 -19.62
C LYS A 310 -1.70 5.45 -19.63
N GLY A 311 -1.24 4.99 -20.79
CA GLY A 311 0.15 4.58 -21.00
C GLY A 311 0.51 3.18 -20.49
N ILE A 312 -0.39 2.49 -19.76
CA ILE A 312 -0.12 1.14 -19.23
C ILE A 312 -1.30 0.17 -19.35
N TYR A 313 -2.55 0.65 -19.20
CA TYR A 313 -3.77 -0.19 -19.18
C TYR A 313 -4.88 0.32 -20.10
N GLU A 314 -4.54 1.00 -21.22
CA GLU A 314 -5.52 1.59 -22.13
C GLU A 314 -6.40 0.52 -22.81
N ASP A 315 -5.81 -0.62 -23.17
CA ASP A 315 -6.50 -1.72 -23.84
C ASP A 315 -7.24 -2.69 -22.90
N MET A 316 -7.18 -2.39 -21.57
CA MET A 316 -7.77 -3.26 -20.57
C MET A 316 -9.30 -3.12 -20.55
N PRO A 317 -10.06 -4.24 -20.55
CA PRO A 317 -11.51 -4.20 -20.38
C PRO A 317 -11.88 -3.48 -19.07
N GLN A 318 -13.00 -2.74 -19.11
CA GLN A 318 -13.46 -1.96 -17.93
C GLN A 318 -13.77 -2.83 -16.70
N ASN A 319 -14.17 -4.07 -16.95
CA ASN A 319 -14.51 -5.05 -15.92
C ASN A 319 -13.32 -5.94 -15.50
N TYR A 320 -12.11 -5.70 -16.01
CA TYR A 320 -10.93 -6.44 -15.55
C TYR A 320 -10.62 -6.10 -14.11
N ASN A 321 -10.42 -7.13 -13.32
CA ASN A 321 -10.25 -7.03 -11.87
C ASN A 321 -8.76 -6.97 -11.53
N ARG A 322 -8.21 -5.77 -11.51
CA ARG A 322 -6.79 -5.51 -11.22
C ARG A 322 -6.42 -5.95 -9.82
N LYS A 323 -5.18 -6.37 -9.61
CA LYS A 323 -4.67 -6.86 -8.32
C LYS A 323 -3.31 -6.26 -8.00
N ILE A 324 -3.11 -5.94 -6.74
CA ILE A 324 -1.85 -5.45 -6.20
C ILE A 324 -0.88 -6.62 -6.05
N TYR A 325 0.40 -6.40 -6.35
CA TYR A 325 1.48 -7.39 -6.26
C TYR A 325 1.78 -7.80 -4.82
N ASN A 326 2.16 -9.08 -4.61
CA ASN A 326 2.78 -9.54 -3.37
C ASN A 326 3.80 -10.65 -3.60
N ALA A 327 4.85 -10.68 -2.79
CA ALA A 327 5.79 -11.79 -2.68
C ALA A 327 6.41 -11.82 -1.27
N PHE A 328 6.52 -13.02 -0.70
CA PHE A 328 7.08 -13.26 0.63
C PHE A 328 8.27 -14.21 0.50
N ILE A 329 9.46 -13.74 0.89
CA ILE A 329 10.75 -14.38 0.64
C ILE A 329 11.41 -14.80 1.95
N ASN A 330 12.07 -15.96 1.95
CA ASN A 330 12.82 -16.49 3.09
C ASN A 330 11.99 -16.58 4.37
N LEU A 331 10.89 -17.30 4.28
CA LEU A 331 9.90 -17.44 5.35
C LEU A 331 10.34 -18.44 6.42
N SER A 332 9.85 -18.25 7.65
CA SER A 332 9.91 -19.24 8.74
C SER A 332 8.68 -20.11 8.84
N VAL A 333 7.67 -19.88 8.02
CA VAL A 333 6.38 -20.59 8.01
C VAL A 333 6.08 -21.13 6.62
N ASN A 334 5.30 -22.21 6.59
CA ASN A 334 4.79 -22.80 5.36
C ASN A 334 3.28 -22.79 5.36
N THR A 335 2.67 -22.69 4.19
CA THR A 335 1.23 -22.84 4.00
C THR A 335 0.92 -23.60 2.71
N LYS A 336 -0.27 -24.23 2.68
CA LYS A 336 -0.82 -24.84 1.47
C LYS A 336 -1.90 -23.97 0.82
N CYS A 337 -2.25 -22.82 1.43
CA CYS A 337 -3.37 -22.00 1.03
C CYS A 337 -2.89 -20.72 0.33
N THR A 338 -2.06 -20.89 -0.68
CA THR A 338 -1.53 -19.74 -1.44
C THR A 338 -2.42 -19.32 -2.62
N ASN A 339 -3.24 -20.27 -3.13
CA ASN A 339 -4.04 -20.08 -4.33
C ASN A 339 -5.54 -20.03 -4.02
N ASN A 340 -6.30 -19.43 -4.94
CA ASN A 340 -7.76 -19.25 -4.83
C ASN A 340 -8.18 -18.53 -3.55
N ARG A 341 -7.47 -17.47 -3.20
CA ARG A 341 -7.71 -16.64 -2.03
C ARG A 341 -8.25 -15.26 -2.46
N GLU A 342 -9.40 -14.89 -1.96
CA GLU A 342 -9.90 -13.52 -2.10
C GLU A 342 -9.52 -12.71 -0.87
N PHE A 343 -8.55 -11.81 -1.03
CA PHE A 343 -7.97 -11.06 0.09
C PHE A 343 -7.64 -9.61 -0.32
N ASN A 344 -7.40 -8.76 0.65
CA ASN A 344 -7.23 -7.34 0.44
C ASN A 344 -6.05 -6.77 1.26
N THR A 345 -5.79 -5.47 1.13
CA THR A 345 -4.69 -4.75 1.79
C THR A 345 -4.61 -5.01 3.30
N PHE A 346 -5.75 -5.17 3.99
CA PHE A 346 -5.76 -5.37 5.45
C PHE A 346 -5.16 -6.71 5.87
N ASP A 347 -5.31 -7.74 5.02
CA ASP A 347 -4.83 -9.10 5.31
C ASP A 347 -3.29 -9.18 5.32
N ILE A 348 -2.62 -8.24 4.64
CA ILE A 348 -1.16 -8.17 4.62
C ILE A 348 -0.56 -7.87 6.01
N TYR A 349 -1.29 -7.12 6.85
CA TYR A 349 -0.86 -6.77 8.20
C TYR A 349 -0.61 -8.01 9.10
N PRO A 350 -1.59 -8.87 9.43
CA PRO A 350 -1.33 -10.09 10.19
C PRO A 350 -0.47 -11.11 9.44
N THR A 351 -0.56 -11.16 8.11
CA THR A 351 0.23 -12.07 7.28
C THR A 351 1.73 -11.74 7.37
N THR A 352 2.10 -10.45 7.39
CA THR A 352 3.50 -10.03 7.56
C THR A 352 4.06 -10.46 8.92
N LEU A 353 3.29 -10.35 10.00
CA LEU A 353 3.69 -10.84 11.31
C LEU A 353 3.86 -12.38 11.31
N ALA A 354 2.91 -13.10 10.73
CA ALA A 354 2.99 -14.55 10.62
C ALA A 354 4.21 -15.00 9.77
N ALA A 355 4.57 -14.26 8.73
CA ALA A 355 5.77 -14.51 7.92
C ALA A 355 7.07 -14.48 8.75
N LEU A 356 7.10 -13.72 9.84
CA LEU A 356 8.19 -13.69 10.83
C LEU A 356 8.16 -14.88 11.81
N GLY A 357 7.16 -15.77 11.73
CA GLY A 357 6.94 -16.85 12.67
C GLY A 357 6.15 -16.45 13.93
N VAL A 358 5.54 -15.27 13.92
CA VAL A 358 4.67 -14.79 15.01
C VAL A 358 3.36 -15.56 14.97
N LYS A 359 2.94 -16.09 16.11
CA LYS A 359 1.64 -16.76 16.27
C LYS A 359 0.61 -15.76 16.76
N ILE A 360 -0.50 -15.67 16.05
CA ILE A 360 -1.63 -14.79 16.34
C ILE A 360 -2.81 -15.67 16.73
N GLU A 361 -3.29 -15.56 17.97
CA GLU A 361 -4.47 -16.30 18.39
C GLU A 361 -5.71 -15.83 17.61
N GLY A 362 -6.47 -16.79 17.06
CA GLY A 362 -7.64 -16.49 16.21
C GLY A 362 -7.30 -16.00 14.80
N GLU A 363 -6.00 -15.91 14.44
CA GLU A 363 -5.48 -15.65 13.10
C GLU A 363 -5.91 -14.30 12.47
N ARG A 364 -6.47 -13.39 13.27
CA ARG A 364 -6.95 -12.07 12.81
C ARG A 364 -6.39 -10.93 13.65
N LEU A 365 -6.07 -9.81 13.00
CA LEU A 365 -5.76 -8.52 13.63
C LEU A 365 -6.44 -7.39 12.86
N ALA A 366 -7.03 -6.47 13.59
CA ALA A 366 -7.86 -5.40 13.01
C ALA A 366 -8.95 -5.98 12.08
N LEU A 367 -8.98 -5.60 10.81
CA LEU A 367 -9.88 -6.17 9.79
C LEU A 367 -9.18 -7.21 8.89
N GLY A 368 -7.93 -7.56 9.17
CA GLY A 368 -7.15 -8.48 8.35
C GLY A 368 -7.07 -9.89 8.92
N THR A 369 -6.92 -10.87 8.05
CA THR A 369 -6.74 -12.30 8.35
C THR A 369 -5.35 -12.76 7.92
N ASN A 370 -4.68 -13.57 8.74
CA ASN A 370 -3.41 -14.20 8.39
C ASN A 370 -3.60 -15.25 7.28
N LEU A 371 -3.05 -15.00 6.11
CA LEU A 371 -3.19 -15.85 4.93
C LEU A 371 -2.48 -17.21 5.08
N PHE A 372 -1.47 -17.31 5.94
CA PHE A 372 -0.81 -18.60 6.22
C PHE A 372 -1.69 -19.58 7.02
N SER A 373 -2.73 -19.08 7.70
CA SER A 373 -3.64 -19.91 8.52
C SER A 373 -4.66 -20.70 7.73
N CYS A 374 -4.87 -20.37 6.45
CA CYS A 374 -5.97 -20.90 5.63
C CYS A 374 -7.39 -20.52 6.11
N GLN A 375 -7.52 -19.67 7.12
CA GLN A 375 -8.80 -19.13 7.55
C GLN A 375 -9.35 -18.16 6.49
N ASP A 376 -10.67 -18.16 6.32
CA ASP A 376 -11.33 -17.24 5.38
C ASP A 376 -11.09 -15.79 5.78
N THR A 377 -10.79 -14.95 4.79
CA THR A 377 -10.67 -13.51 4.95
C THR A 377 -12.04 -12.83 5.02
N LEU A 378 -12.09 -11.59 5.45
CA LEU A 378 -13.36 -10.82 5.36
C LEU A 378 -13.84 -10.63 3.92
N THR A 379 -12.93 -10.63 2.95
CA THR A 379 -13.29 -10.57 1.52
C THR A 379 -13.95 -11.88 1.09
N GLU A 380 -13.48 -13.03 1.56
CA GLU A 380 -14.07 -14.35 1.30
C GLU A 380 -15.42 -14.53 2.02
N GLU A 381 -15.54 -14.08 3.27
CA GLU A 381 -16.78 -14.21 4.05
C GLU A 381 -17.89 -13.26 3.59
N LEU A 382 -17.57 -12.02 3.28
CA LEU A 382 -18.55 -10.96 3.07
C LEU A 382 -18.69 -10.54 1.60
N GLY A 383 -17.65 -10.79 0.80
CA GLY A 383 -17.48 -10.26 -0.54
C GLY A 383 -16.93 -8.83 -0.55
N LEU A 384 -16.05 -8.53 -1.51
CA LEU A 384 -15.39 -7.22 -1.66
C LEU A 384 -16.36 -6.05 -1.78
N ALA A 385 -17.45 -6.23 -2.54
CA ALA A 385 -18.44 -5.17 -2.77
C ALA A 385 -19.17 -4.78 -1.46
N TYR A 386 -19.54 -5.78 -0.66
CA TYR A 386 -20.17 -5.53 0.64
C TYR A 386 -19.20 -4.87 1.61
N LEU A 387 -17.96 -5.38 1.70
CA LEU A 387 -16.91 -4.80 2.54
C LEU A 387 -16.69 -3.31 2.21
N ASN A 388 -16.52 -2.96 0.93
CA ASN A 388 -16.36 -1.57 0.50
C ASN A 388 -17.60 -0.71 0.80
N THR A 389 -18.79 -1.28 0.68
CA THR A 389 -20.04 -0.58 1.03
C THR A 389 -20.10 -0.26 2.53
N GLU A 390 -19.71 -1.21 3.39
CA GLU A 390 -19.69 -1.01 4.82
C GLU A 390 -18.60 -0.01 5.24
N LEU A 391 -17.40 -0.08 4.64
CA LEU A 391 -16.33 0.89 4.91
C LEU A 391 -16.70 2.32 4.44
N LEU A 392 -17.60 2.48 3.47
CA LEU A 392 -18.07 3.77 3.00
C LEU A 392 -19.01 4.46 4.02
N LYS A 393 -19.66 3.69 4.88
CA LYS A 393 -20.60 4.22 5.88
C LYS A 393 -19.86 4.78 7.10
N LYS A 394 -20.52 5.67 7.84
CA LYS A 394 -20.00 6.21 9.09
C LYS A 394 -19.92 5.10 10.15
N SER A 395 -18.78 4.93 10.79
CA SER A 395 -18.65 4.10 11.99
C SER A 395 -18.30 4.98 13.19
N ASN A 396 -19.08 4.85 14.26
CA ASN A 396 -18.78 5.54 15.51
C ASN A 396 -17.53 4.97 16.18
N TYR A 397 -17.33 3.66 16.08
CA TYR A 397 -16.12 3.00 16.59
C TYR A 397 -14.87 3.52 15.87
N TYR A 398 -14.88 3.54 14.54
CA TYR A 398 -13.75 4.05 13.77
C TYR A 398 -13.45 5.51 14.11
N ASN A 399 -14.46 6.38 14.05
CA ASN A 399 -14.24 7.82 14.24
C ASN A 399 -13.83 8.16 15.68
N ASN A 400 -14.59 7.68 16.67
CA ASN A 400 -14.35 8.07 18.06
C ASN A 400 -13.18 7.29 18.66
N CYS A 401 -13.17 5.98 18.51
CA CYS A 401 -12.18 5.12 19.16
C CYS A 401 -10.88 5.07 18.37
N LEU A 402 -10.90 4.63 17.12
CA LEU A 402 -9.66 4.44 16.36
C LEU A 402 -9.02 5.77 15.96
N PHE A 403 -9.79 6.69 15.38
CA PHE A 403 -9.23 7.92 14.83
C PHE A 403 -8.89 8.95 15.92
N PHE A 404 -9.85 9.27 16.81
CA PHE A 404 -9.65 10.29 17.84
C PHE A 404 -9.19 9.76 19.20
N GLY A 405 -9.16 8.46 19.42
CA GLY A 405 -8.72 7.85 20.67
C GLY A 405 -9.69 8.03 21.85
N LYS A 406 -10.97 8.16 21.56
CA LYS A 406 -12.05 8.36 22.56
C LYS A 406 -12.89 7.08 22.65
N CYS A 407 -12.31 6.00 23.18
CA CYS A 407 -13.03 4.75 23.41
C CYS A 407 -13.93 4.82 24.69
#